data_74fabf5eca93d8098f0f7e0eefadd328
#
_entry.id   74fabf5eca93d8098f0f7e0eefadd328
#
_cell.length_a   1.000
_cell.length_b   1.000
_cell.length_c   1.000
_cell.angle_alpha   90.00
_cell.angle_beta   90.00
_cell.angle_gamma   90.00
#
_symmetry.space_group_name_H-M   'P 1'
#
loop_
_entity.id
_entity.type
_entity.pdbx_description
1 polymer ?
#
loop_
_entity_poly.entity_id
_entity_poly.type
_entity_poly.pdbx_seq_one_letter_code
_entity_poly.pdbx_strand_id
1 'polypeptide(L)'
;MGKRLSENLSSLYIGAANKLKPKCSRRKIIAYVESYDDISFWRTLLGEYENETRYFEVMLPSKTTLAKGKKSVLMNELGPRLGQNMIACVDSDYDYLLQGATHTSRYIINNKYVFHTYAYAIENYQCYAEALHEVCVMATLNDHPLVDFVAFMRMYSQIAYPLFIWSVWFYRKHNLSEFSLLDFCSYVKLDRVSVYHLERSLESMSRRVRRKLLLSLIHI
;
A
#
# COMPACT_ATOMS: atom_id res chain seq x y z
N MET A 1 -36.12 -0.31 -30.35
CA MET A 1 -35.52 -0.03 -29.06
C MET A 1 -34.73 -1.25 -28.63
N GLY A 2 -33.39 -1.18 -28.66
CA GLY A 2 -32.54 -2.29 -28.27
C GLY A 2 -32.52 -2.42 -26.73
N LYS A 3 -32.81 -3.60 -26.23
CA LYS A 3 -32.69 -3.91 -24.79
C LYS A 3 -31.23 -3.73 -24.31
N ARG A 4 -31.03 -3.09 -23.16
CA ARG A 4 -29.70 -2.89 -22.59
C ARG A 4 -29.06 -4.25 -22.28
N LEU A 5 -27.75 -4.36 -22.47
CA LEU A 5 -26.97 -5.60 -22.23
C LEU A 5 -27.20 -6.16 -20.83
N SER A 6 -27.42 -5.28 -19.83
CA SER A 6 -27.72 -5.64 -18.45
C SER A 6 -29.05 -6.38 -18.23
N GLU A 7 -30.02 -6.23 -19.15
CA GLU A 7 -31.33 -6.88 -19.07
C GLU A 7 -31.31 -8.31 -19.63
N ASN A 8 -30.27 -8.66 -20.38
CA ASN A 8 -30.08 -9.99 -20.97
C ASN A 8 -29.13 -10.90 -20.17
N LEU A 9 -28.48 -10.38 -19.12
CA LEU A 9 -27.62 -11.16 -18.22
C LEU A 9 -28.42 -11.72 -17.06
N SER A 10 -29.24 -12.74 -17.33
CA SER A 10 -29.89 -13.48 -16.24
C SER A 10 -28.89 -14.35 -15.47
N SER A 11 -29.14 -14.62 -14.19
CA SER A 11 -28.35 -15.53 -13.35
C SER A 11 -28.19 -16.92 -13.97
N LEU A 12 -29.17 -17.35 -14.79
CA LEU A 12 -29.14 -18.58 -15.59
C LEU A 12 -28.08 -18.52 -16.70
N TYR A 13 -27.89 -17.36 -17.35
CA TYR A 13 -26.90 -17.18 -18.41
C TYR A 13 -25.48 -17.21 -17.84
N ILE A 14 -25.27 -16.58 -16.69
CA ILE A 14 -23.99 -16.63 -15.96
C ILE A 14 -23.72 -18.05 -15.46
N GLY A 15 -24.74 -18.75 -14.97
CA GLY A 15 -24.66 -20.15 -14.57
C GLY A 15 -24.32 -21.09 -15.74
N ALA A 16 -24.92 -20.87 -16.91
CA ALA A 16 -24.63 -21.62 -18.13
C ALA A 16 -23.22 -21.35 -18.66
N ALA A 17 -22.79 -20.09 -18.70
CA ALA A 17 -21.43 -19.71 -19.08
C ALA A 17 -20.36 -20.33 -18.15
N ASN A 18 -20.66 -20.43 -16.85
CA ASN A 18 -19.80 -21.12 -15.89
C ASN A 18 -19.76 -22.65 -16.06
N LYS A 19 -20.80 -23.25 -16.64
CA LYS A 19 -20.86 -24.69 -16.96
C LYS A 19 -20.13 -25.06 -18.25
N LEU A 20 -19.93 -24.10 -19.17
CA LEU A 20 -19.19 -24.28 -20.42
C LEU A 20 -17.66 -24.23 -20.24
N LYS A 21 -17.15 -24.40 -19.02
CA LYS A 21 -15.71 -24.43 -18.78
C LYS A 21 -15.08 -25.60 -19.52
N PRO A 22 -14.04 -25.40 -20.33
CA PRO A 22 -13.26 -26.49 -20.89
C PRO A 22 -12.68 -27.34 -19.75
N LYS A 23 -12.51 -28.64 -19.97
CA LYS A 23 -11.99 -29.60 -18.96
C LYS A 23 -10.64 -29.20 -18.32
N CYS A 24 -9.93 -28.23 -18.90
CA CYS A 24 -8.66 -27.66 -18.42
C CYS A 24 -8.77 -26.16 -18.12
N SER A 25 -9.90 -25.64 -17.65
CA SER A 25 -9.96 -24.23 -17.28
C SER A 25 -9.20 -23.95 -16.00
N ARG A 26 -8.24 -23.04 -16.07
CA ARG A 26 -7.53 -22.54 -14.87
C ARG A 26 -8.53 -21.98 -13.86
N ARG A 27 -8.27 -22.24 -12.59
CA ARG A 27 -9.06 -21.69 -11.50
C ARG A 27 -8.87 -20.17 -11.43
N LYS A 28 -9.95 -19.42 -11.52
CA LYS A 28 -9.96 -17.98 -11.32
C LYS A 28 -9.91 -17.67 -9.84
N ILE A 29 -8.99 -16.80 -9.43
CA ILE A 29 -8.91 -16.21 -8.09
C ILE A 29 -9.12 -14.71 -8.24
N ILE A 30 -10.15 -14.16 -7.58
CA ILE A 30 -10.42 -12.73 -7.57
C ILE A 30 -9.58 -12.10 -6.48
N ALA A 31 -8.79 -11.11 -6.83
CA ALA A 31 -7.99 -10.30 -5.91
C ALA A 31 -8.57 -8.88 -5.82
N TYR A 32 -9.18 -8.54 -4.70
CA TYR A 32 -9.70 -7.20 -4.46
C TYR A 32 -8.59 -6.30 -3.90
N VAL A 33 -8.51 -5.09 -4.45
CA VAL A 33 -7.56 -4.05 -4.05
C VAL A 33 -8.29 -2.80 -3.57
N GLU A 34 -7.57 -1.88 -2.89
CA GLU A 34 -8.15 -0.69 -2.28
C GLU A 34 -8.38 0.45 -3.28
N SER A 35 -7.48 0.59 -4.27
CA SER A 35 -7.51 1.69 -5.24
C SER A 35 -7.17 1.24 -6.66
N TYR A 36 -7.38 2.14 -7.63
CA TYR A 36 -6.97 1.92 -9.02
C TYR A 36 -5.45 1.80 -9.16
N ASP A 37 -4.71 2.54 -8.37
CA ASP A 37 -3.24 2.57 -8.41
C ASP A 37 -2.64 1.23 -7.97
N ASP A 38 -3.32 0.52 -7.08
CA ASP A 38 -2.92 -0.79 -6.57
C ASP A 38 -3.05 -1.90 -7.62
N ILE A 39 -3.93 -1.74 -8.61
CA ILE A 39 -4.21 -2.79 -9.60
C ILE A 39 -2.95 -3.22 -10.35
N SER A 40 -2.16 -2.26 -10.81
CA SER A 40 -0.94 -2.56 -11.57
C SER A 40 0.08 -3.30 -10.73
N PHE A 41 0.32 -2.83 -9.51
CA PHE A 41 1.26 -3.44 -8.58
C PHE A 41 0.88 -4.89 -8.25
N TRP A 42 -0.35 -5.10 -7.78
CA TRP A 42 -0.80 -6.44 -7.38
C TRP A 42 -0.95 -7.40 -8.57
N ARG A 43 -1.32 -6.90 -9.76
CA ARG A 43 -1.36 -7.71 -10.97
C ARG A 43 0.03 -8.22 -11.35
N THR A 44 1.04 -7.36 -11.29
CA THR A 44 2.42 -7.74 -11.58
C THR A 44 2.90 -8.78 -10.57
N LEU A 45 2.71 -8.53 -9.29
CA LEU A 45 3.14 -9.43 -8.22
C LEU A 45 2.42 -10.80 -8.29
N LEU A 46 1.08 -10.80 -8.42
CA LEU A 46 0.31 -12.03 -8.47
C LEU A 46 0.52 -12.81 -9.78
N GLY A 47 0.86 -12.11 -10.86
CA GLY A 47 1.20 -12.71 -12.16
C GLY A 47 2.35 -13.70 -12.07
N GLU A 48 3.35 -13.45 -11.21
CA GLU A 48 4.46 -14.37 -10.96
C GLU A 48 4.00 -15.71 -10.34
N TYR A 49 2.82 -15.77 -9.78
CA TYR A 49 2.24 -16.95 -9.14
C TYR A 49 1.15 -17.63 -9.99
N GLU A 50 0.91 -17.13 -11.21
CA GLU A 50 0.03 -17.80 -12.17
C GLU A 50 0.68 -19.04 -12.75
N ASN A 51 -0.16 -20.02 -13.09
CA ASN A 51 0.27 -21.24 -13.74
C ASN A 51 -0.86 -21.91 -14.53
N GLU A 52 -0.66 -23.12 -15.00
CA GLU A 52 -1.67 -23.87 -15.76
C GLU A 52 -2.95 -24.18 -14.97
N THR A 53 -2.89 -24.13 -13.63
CA THR A 53 -4.03 -24.50 -12.76
C THR A 53 -4.78 -23.30 -12.23
N ARG A 54 -4.18 -22.08 -12.19
CA ARG A 54 -4.78 -20.88 -11.61
C ARG A 54 -4.32 -19.59 -12.29
N TYR A 55 -5.17 -18.57 -12.23
CA TYR A 55 -4.85 -17.19 -12.60
C TYR A 55 -5.55 -16.22 -11.67
N PHE A 56 -5.09 -14.97 -11.64
CA PHE A 56 -5.63 -13.93 -10.79
C PHE A 56 -6.32 -12.85 -11.63
N GLU A 57 -7.49 -12.40 -11.15
CA GLU A 57 -8.18 -11.23 -11.68
C GLU A 57 -8.20 -10.16 -10.61
N VAL A 58 -7.37 -9.12 -10.80
CA VAL A 58 -7.25 -8.01 -9.86
C VAL A 58 -8.29 -6.96 -10.19
N MET A 59 -9.10 -6.59 -9.21
CA MET A 59 -10.21 -5.66 -9.41
C MET A 59 -10.57 -4.88 -8.14
N LEU A 60 -11.29 -3.79 -8.33
CA LEU A 60 -11.89 -3.04 -7.23
C LEU A 60 -13.22 -3.64 -6.81
N PRO A 61 -13.60 -3.53 -5.53
CA PRO A 61 -14.99 -3.74 -5.11
C PRO A 61 -15.92 -2.78 -5.84
N SER A 62 -17.19 -3.15 -5.97
CA SER A 62 -18.16 -2.32 -6.72
C SER A 62 -18.28 -0.90 -6.16
N LYS A 63 -18.53 0.09 -7.05
CA LYS A 63 -18.51 1.53 -6.75
C LYS A 63 -19.40 2.01 -5.60
N THR A 64 -20.41 1.25 -5.20
CA THR A 64 -21.34 1.64 -4.13
C THR A 64 -20.74 1.54 -2.73
N THR A 65 -19.65 0.80 -2.56
CA THR A 65 -19.02 0.50 -1.29
C THR A 65 -17.80 1.37 -0.97
N LEU A 66 -17.26 2.07 -1.96
CA LEU A 66 -15.97 2.79 -1.86
C LEU A 66 -16.02 4.13 -1.08
N ALA A 67 -17.19 4.61 -0.65
CA ALA A 67 -17.34 5.96 -0.09
C ALA A 67 -16.82 6.14 1.35
N LYS A 68 -16.53 5.06 2.08
CA LYS A 68 -16.12 5.13 3.50
C LYS A 68 -14.90 4.25 3.78
N GLY A 69 -13.71 4.81 3.73
CA GLY A 69 -12.48 4.15 4.19
C GLY A 69 -12.23 2.81 3.49
N LYS A 70 -11.55 2.82 2.38
CA LYS A 70 -11.38 1.68 1.46
C LYS A 70 -11.02 0.36 2.16
N LYS A 71 -10.07 0.39 3.08
CA LYS A 71 -9.60 -0.78 3.85
C LYS A 71 -10.66 -1.36 4.79
N SER A 72 -11.37 -0.51 5.52
CA SER A 72 -12.44 -0.96 6.43
C SER A 72 -13.61 -1.59 5.69
N VAL A 73 -13.93 -1.10 4.49
CA VAL A 73 -14.96 -1.68 3.63
C VAL A 73 -14.53 -3.06 3.13
N LEU A 74 -13.29 -3.18 2.62
CA LEU A 74 -12.74 -4.47 2.23
C LEU A 74 -12.80 -5.49 3.38
N MET A 75 -12.39 -5.08 4.58
CA MET A 75 -12.37 -5.97 5.74
C MET A 75 -13.77 -6.35 6.25
N ASN A 76 -14.70 -5.41 6.31
CA ASN A 76 -16.02 -5.63 6.88
C ASN A 76 -16.97 -6.33 5.90
N GLU A 77 -16.97 -5.93 4.62
CA GLU A 77 -17.92 -6.48 3.65
C GLU A 77 -17.41 -7.72 2.94
N LEU A 78 -16.16 -7.77 2.58
CA LEU A 78 -15.56 -8.90 1.87
C LEU A 78 -14.91 -9.91 2.82
N GLY A 79 -14.51 -9.50 4.01
CA GLY A 79 -13.81 -10.35 4.97
C GLY A 79 -14.46 -11.72 5.19
N PRO A 80 -15.78 -11.81 5.41
CA PRO A 80 -16.50 -13.10 5.58
C PRO A 80 -16.53 -13.95 4.31
N ARG A 81 -16.26 -13.37 3.14
CA ARG A 81 -16.30 -14.04 1.82
C ARG A 81 -14.93 -14.43 1.31
N LEU A 82 -13.87 -13.97 1.98
CA LEU A 82 -12.50 -14.32 1.59
C LEU A 82 -12.26 -15.82 1.72
N GLY A 83 -11.56 -16.37 0.74
CA GLY A 83 -11.33 -17.81 0.65
C GLY A 83 -10.44 -18.17 -0.52
N GLN A 84 -10.41 -19.45 -0.87
CA GLN A 84 -9.54 -19.98 -1.91
C GLN A 84 -9.72 -19.34 -3.30
N ASN A 85 -10.90 -18.79 -3.59
CA ASN A 85 -11.21 -18.17 -4.89
C ASN A 85 -11.36 -16.65 -4.80
N MET A 86 -11.17 -16.05 -3.61
CA MET A 86 -11.33 -14.64 -3.37
C MET A 86 -10.34 -14.19 -2.29
N ILE A 87 -9.43 -13.32 -2.63
CA ILE A 87 -8.43 -12.75 -1.73
C ILE A 87 -8.57 -11.23 -1.67
N ALA A 88 -8.08 -10.61 -0.61
CA ALA A 88 -7.91 -9.17 -0.51
C ALA A 88 -6.42 -8.83 -0.51
N CYS A 89 -6.08 -7.76 -1.22
CA CYS A 89 -4.72 -7.23 -1.30
C CYS A 89 -4.78 -5.78 -0.81
N VAL A 90 -4.08 -5.49 0.28
CA VAL A 90 -4.20 -4.22 1.01
C VAL A 90 -2.85 -3.65 1.36
N ASP A 91 -2.81 -2.35 1.56
CA ASP A 91 -1.68 -1.71 2.19
C ASP A 91 -1.62 -2.06 3.67
N SER A 92 -0.42 -2.28 4.17
CA SER A 92 -0.23 -2.58 5.58
C SER A 92 -0.55 -1.38 6.46
N ASP A 93 -0.31 -0.18 5.99
CA ASP A 93 -0.20 1.00 6.86
C ASP A 93 0.78 0.67 8.02
N TYR A 94 0.32 0.72 9.26
CA TYR A 94 1.09 0.25 10.42
C TYR A 94 0.70 -1.15 10.92
N ASP A 95 -0.29 -1.79 10.29
CA ASP A 95 -0.87 -3.03 10.81
C ASP A 95 0.17 -4.16 10.94
N TYR A 96 1.09 -4.28 9.96
CA TYR A 96 2.16 -5.26 10.06
C TYR A 96 3.12 -4.93 11.22
N LEU A 97 3.50 -3.67 11.41
CA LEU A 97 4.41 -3.25 12.48
C LEU A 97 3.77 -3.35 13.87
N LEU A 98 2.46 -3.23 13.95
CA LEU A 98 1.70 -3.33 15.21
C LEU A 98 1.61 -4.76 15.74
N GLN A 99 1.86 -5.78 14.90
CA GLN A 99 1.92 -7.19 15.28
C GLN A 99 0.73 -7.64 16.13
N GLY A 100 -0.49 -7.31 15.67
CA GLY A 100 -1.73 -7.70 16.32
C GLY A 100 -2.16 -6.82 17.52
N ALA A 101 -1.51 -5.68 17.76
CA ALA A 101 -1.89 -4.77 18.85
C ALA A 101 -3.27 -4.12 18.63
N THR A 102 -3.71 -3.92 17.39
CA THR A 102 -5.06 -3.47 17.04
C THR A 102 -5.91 -4.61 16.50
N HIS A 103 -7.23 -4.42 16.45
CA HIS A 103 -8.14 -5.39 15.85
C HIS A 103 -7.84 -5.58 14.34
N THR A 104 -7.62 -4.49 13.61
CA THR A 104 -7.30 -4.51 12.17
C THR A 104 -5.99 -5.23 11.92
N SER A 105 -4.93 -4.87 12.66
CA SER A 105 -3.63 -5.53 12.57
C SER A 105 -3.72 -7.04 12.80
N ARG A 106 -4.47 -7.45 13.84
CA ARG A 106 -4.66 -8.87 14.14
C ARG A 106 -5.39 -9.62 13.03
N TYR A 107 -6.41 -8.99 12.45
CA TYR A 107 -7.17 -9.56 11.36
C TYR A 107 -6.31 -9.73 10.10
N ILE A 108 -5.58 -8.69 9.70
CA ILE A 108 -4.75 -8.69 8.49
C ILE A 108 -3.64 -9.73 8.58
N ILE A 109 -2.94 -9.79 9.72
CA ILE A 109 -1.80 -10.70 9.88
C ILE A 109 -2.23 -12.16 9.95
N ASN A 110 -3.38 -12.46 10.58
CA ASN A 110 -3.81 -13.84 10.82
C ASN A 110 -4.70 -14.42 9.72
N ASN A 111 -5.20 -13.60 8.81
CA ASN A 111 -6.07 -14.09 7.74
C ASN A 111 -5.25 -14.48 6.51
N LYS A 112 -5.13 -15.77 6.25
CA LYS A 112 -4.37 -16.33 5.12
C LYS A 112 -4.85 -15.93 3.72
N TYR A 113 -6.01 -15.29 3.62
CA TYR A 113 -6.58 -14.79 2.38
C TYR A 113 -6.47 -13.27 2.24
N VAL A 114 -5.81 -12.62 3.19
CA VAL A 114 -5.45 -11.21 3.12
C VAL A 114 -3.96 -11.10 2.85
N PHE A 115 -3.62 -10.56 1.70
CA PHE A 115 -2.26 -10.25 1.31
C PHE A 115 -2.01 -8.76 1.60
N HIS A 116 -0.92 -8.46 2.24
CA HIS A 116 -0.59 -7.09 2.63
C HIS A 116 0.86 -6.75 2.31
N THR A 117 1.15 -5.47 2.18
CA THR A 117 2.52 -4.98 2.09
C THR A 117 3.24 -5.17 3.43
N TYR A 118 4.56 -5.41 3.43
CA TYR A 118 5.36 -5.36 4.65
C TYR A 118 5.80 -3.94 4.99
N ALA A 119 5.98 -3.09 3.98
CA ALA A 119 6.14 -1.66 4.14
C ALA A 119 4.78 -0.99 4.37
N TYR A 120 4.76 0.33 4.60
CA TYR A 120 3.54 1.08 4.87
C TYR A 120 2.52 0.93 3.74
N ALA A 121 2.94 1.16 2.48
CA ALA A 121 2.08 1.11 1.31
C ALA A 121 2.89 0.69 0.06
N ILE A 122 2.20 0.48 -1.07
CA ILE A 122 2.83 0.08 -2.33
C ILE A 122 3.85 1.09 -2.82
N GLU A 123 3.68 2.40 -2.52
CA GLU A 123 4.61 3.45 -2.91
C GLU A 123 6.01 3.24 -2.33
N ASN A 124 6.14 2.57 -1.18
CA ASN A 124 7.45 2.23 -0.63
C ASN A 124 8.24 1.26 -1.54
N TYR A 125 7.55 0.41 -2.29
CA TYR A 125 8.17 -0.47 -3.27
C TYR A 125 8.39 0.23 -4.60
N GLN A 126 7.47 1.09 -5.03
CA GLN A 126 7.59 1.89 -6.24
C GLN A 126 8.74 2.89 -6.16
N CYS A 127 9.00 3.43 -4.95
CA CYS A 127 10.10 4.34 -4.65
C CYS A 127 11.37 3.63 -4.18
N TYR A 128 11.62 2.39 -4.62
CA TYR A 128 12.83 1.66 -4.31
C TYR A 128 14.06 2.38 -4.86
N ALA A 129 14.97 2.76 -3.99
CA ALA A 129 16.04 3.73 -4.28
C ALA A 129 16.92 3.33 -5.47
N GLU A 130 17.23 2.04 -5.59
CA GLU A 130 18.06 1.49 -6.64
C GLU A 130 17.40 1.56 -8.03
N ALA A 131 16.07 1.58 -8.10
CA ALA A 131 15.32 1.68 -9.35
C ALA A 131 14.96 3.10 -9.75
N LEU A 132 15.13 4.10 -8.88
CA LEU A 132 14.69 5.47 -9.14
C LEU A 132 15.50 6.16 -10.26
N HIS A 133 16.75 5.77 -10.46
CA HIS A 133 17.56 6.31 -11.57
C HIS A 133 16.92 5.95 -12.92
N GLU A 134 16.53 4.71 -13.13
CA GLU A 134 15.86 4.24 -14.35
C GLU A 134 14.54 5.00 -14.61
N VAL A 135 13.78 5.26 -13.55
CA VAL A 135 12.55 6.07 -13.65
C VAL A 135 12.87 7.49 -14.12
N CYS A 136 13.95 8.10 -13.60
CA CYS A 136 14.39 9.41 -14.03
C CYS A 136 14.86 9.41 -15.49
N VAL A 137 15.61 8.40 -15.92
CA VAL A 137 16.04 8.23 -17.31
C VAL A 137 14.83 8.14 -18.24
N MET A 138 13.85 7.32 -17.90
CA MET A 138 12.63 7.20 -18.69
C MET A 138 11.83 8.51 -18.77
N ALA A 139 11.77 9.26 -17.67
CA ALA A 139 11.01 10.50 -17.60
C ALA A 139 11.69 11.68 -18.29
N THR A 140 13.02 11.76 -18.24
CA THR A 140 13.79 12.91 -18.72
C THR A 140 14.54 12.64 -20.02
N LEU A 141 14.62 11.38 -20.46
CA LEU A 141 15.43 10.92 -21.59
C LEU A 141 16.92 11.30 -21.43
N ASN A 142 17.38 11.37 -20.19
CA ASN A 142 18.74 11.76 -19.84
C ASN A 142 19.34 10.74 -18.86
N ASP A 143 20.38 10.07 -19.26
CA ASP A 143 21.09 9.04 -18.48
C ASP A 143 22.13 9.63 -17.50
N HIS A 144 22.23 10.96 -17.39
CA HIS A 144 23.15 11.56 -16.45
C HIS A 144 22.64 11.44 -15.00
N PRO A 145 23.39 10.80 -14.08
CA PRO A 145 22.96 10.65 -12.70
C PRO A 145 23.01 12.00 -11.97
N LEU A 146 21.84 12.60 -11.77
CA LEU A 146 21.71 13.89 -11.07
C LEU A 146 21.72 13.73 -9.55
N VAL A 147 21.29 12.57 -9.04
CA VAL A 147 21.12 12.28 -7.62
C VAL A 147 21.54 10.85 -7.34
N ASP A 148 22.36 10.64 -6.32
CA ASP A 148 22.52 9.33 -5.70
C ASP A 148 21.31 9.04 -4.79
N PHE A 149 20.29 8.40 -5.36
CA PHE A 149 19.05 8.09 -4.64
C PHE A 149 19.27 7.13 -3.47
N VAL A 150 20.22 6.22 -3.58
CA VAL A 150 20.54 5.26 -2.51
C VAL A 150 21.12 5.98 -1.29
N ALA A 151 22.13 6.82 -1.51
CA ALA A 151 22.72 7.63 -0.46
C ALA A 151 21.70 8.59 0.14
N PHE A 152 20.91 9.28 -0.70
CA PHE A 152 19.89 10.21 -0.26
C PHE A 152 18.80 9.54 0.62
N MET A 153 18.21 8.43 0.16
CA MET A 153 17.18 7.72 0.89
C MET A 153 17.70 7.10 2.19
N ARG A 154 18.96 6.66 2.19
CA ARG A 154 19.63 6.18 3.42
C ARG A 154 19.75 7.30 4.46
N MET A 155 20.26 8.47 4.07
CA MET A 155 20.38 9.62 4.97
C MET A 155 19.00 10.09 5.47
N TYR A 156 18.04 10.21 4.57
CA TYR A 156 16.66 10.57 4.91
C TYR A 156 16.09 9.61 5.96
N SER A 157 16.20 8.31 5.71
CA SER A 157 15.69 7.27 6.61
C SER A 157 16.37 7.31 7.98
N GLN A 158 17.68 7.50 8.03
CA GLN A 158 18.42 7.62 9.29
C GLN A 158 17.95 8.82 10.13
N ILE A 159 17.66 9.96 9.48
CA ILE A 159 17.16 11.14 10.18
C ILE A 159 15.73 10.92 10.67
N ALA A 160 14.87 10.33 9.86
CA ALA A 160 13.46 10.12 10.18
C ALA A 160 13.24 9.00 11.21
N TYR A 161 14.10 7.99 11.25
CA TYR A 161 13.92 6.75 12.01
C TYR A 161 13.58 6.93 13.48
N PRO A 162 14.28 7.75 14.28
CA PRO A 162 13.95 7.90 15.70
C PRO A 162 12.52 8.41 15.92
N LEU A 163 12.08 9.36 15.09
CA LEU A 163 10.75 9.93 15.18
C LEU A 163 9.68 8.96 14.62
N PHE A 164 10.06 8.14 13.65
CA PHE A 164 9.21 7.07 13.14
C PHE A 164 8.89 6.02 14.21
N ILE A 165 9.90 5.54 14.95
CA ILE A 165 9.70 4.60 16.08
C ILE A 165 8.76 5.21 17.12
N TRP A 166 8.87 6.50 17.37
CA TRP A 166 7.96 7.23 18.24
C TRP A 166 6.51 7.22 17.72
N SER A 167 6.33 7.54 16.46
CA SER A 167 5.01 7.50 15.80
C SER A 167 4.36 6.12 15.95
N VAL A 168 5.11 5.04 15.67
CA VAL A 168 4.63 3.65 15.83
C VAL A 168 4.28 3.35 17.29
N TRP A 169 5.07 3.84 18.25
CA TRP A 169 4.81 3.63 19.67
C TRP A 169 3.51 4.30 20.12
N PHE A 170 3.30 5.58 19.77
CA PHE A 170 2.05 6.29 20.08
C PHE A 170 0.85 5.62 19.41
N TYR A 171 1.00 5.20 18.17
CA TYR A 171 -0.04 4.46 17.46
C TYR A 171 -0.40 3.16 18.20
N ARG A 172 0.59 2.39 18.63
CA ARG A 172 0.40 1.15 19.38
C ARG A 172 -0.28 1.38 20.74
N LYS A 173 -0.05 2.52 21.36
CA LYS A 173 -0.64 2.91 22.67
C LYS A 173 -2.02 3.55 22.51
N HIS A 174 -2.55 3.67 21.28
CA HIS A 174 -3.80 4.39 21.00
C HIS A 174 -3.81 5.84 21.49
N ASN A 175 -2.65 6.49 21.55
CA ASN A 175 -2.47 7.86 22.03
C ASN A 175 -2.10 8.81 20.88
N LEU A 176 -2.91 8.83 19.83
CA LEU A 176 -2.68 9.64 18.63
C LEU A 176 -2.89 11.13 18.86
N SER A 177 -3.53 11.52 19.96
CA SER A 177 -3.66 12.93 20.36
C SER A 177 -2.33 13.58 20.73
N GLU A 178 -1.38 12.81 21.24
CA GLU A 178 -0.06 13.29 21.60
C GLU A 178 0.90 13.39 20.42
N PHE A 179 0.81 12.44 19.50
CA PHE A 179 1.63 12.42 18.31
C PHE A 179 0.96 11.59 17.19
N SER A 180 0.45 12.31 16.20
CA SER A 180 -0.24 11.71 15.06
C SER A 180 0.71 11.43 13.88
N LEU A 181 0.22 10.70 12.88
CA LEU A 181 0.92 10.53 11.60
C LEU A 181 1.14 11.88 10.88
N LEU A 182 0.18 12.80 10.99
CA LEU A 182 0.32 14.15 10.41
C LEU A 182 1.44 14.93 11.08
N ASP A 183 1.58 14.80 12.40
CA ASP A 183 2.71 15.39 13.13
C ASP A 183 4.02 14.81 12.63
N PHE A 184 4.15 13.48 12.57
CA PHE A 184 5.34 12.84 12.00
C PHE A 184 5.67 13.38 10.61
N CYS A 185 4.72 13.37 9.68
CA CYS A 185 4.92 13.86 8.33
C CYS A 185 5.37 15.33 8.29
N SER A 186 4.87 16.18 9.19
CA SER A 186 5.26 17.59 9.27
C SER A 186 6.73 17.80 9.62
N TYR A 187 7.29 16.93 10.46
CA TYR A 187 8.70 17.01 10.87
C TYR A 187 9.66 16.43 9.84
N VAL A 188 9.24 15.39 9.10
CA VAL A 188 10.12 14.71 8.14
C VAL A 188 10.01 15.21 6.71
N LYS A 189 9.10 16.14 6.42
CA LYS A 189 8.98 16.72 5.07
C LYS A 189 10.25 17.49 4.69
N LEU A 190 10.58 17.46 3.42
CA LEU A 190 11.62 18.28 2.83
C LEU A 190 11.05 19.65 2.45
N ASP A 191 11.74 20.75 2.80
CA ASP A 191 11.22 22.11 2.60
C ASP A 191 11.16 22.50 1.12
N ARG A 192 12.26 22.28 0.42
CA ARG A 192 12.37 22.49 -1.04
C ARG A 192 13.22 21.37 -1.61
N VAL A 193 12.63 20.56 -2.45
CA VAL A 193 13.36 19.51 -3.15
C VAL A 193 13.96 20.13 -4.41
N SER A 194 15.28 20.34 -4.39
CA SER A 194 16.05 20.71 -5.55
C SER A 194 17.29 19.85 -5.57
N VAL A 195 17.65 19.34 -6.74
CA VAL A 195 18.86 18.53 -6.94
C VAL A 195 20.10 19.22 -6.37
N TYR A 196 20.18 20.54 -6.48
CA TYR A 196 21.31 21.35 -6.00
C TYR A 196 21.31 21.63 -4.49
N HIS A 197 20.24 21.29 -3.77
CA HIS A 197 20.06 21.67 -2.36
C HIS A 197 19.56 20.52 -1.48
N LEU A 198 19.69 19.27 -1.92
CA LEU A 198 19.24 18.10 -1.18
C LEU A 198 19.86 17.99 0.21
N GLU A 199 21.17 18.22 0.32
CA GLU A 199 21.88 18.18 1.61
C GLU A 199 21.36 19.23 2.58
N ARG A 200 21.14 20.46 2.15
CA ARG A 200 20.56 21.53 2.99
C ARG A 200 19.16 21.18 3.46
N SER A 201 18.36 20.53 2.61
CA SER A 201 17.01 20.08 2.97
C SER A 201 17.06 18.98 4.03
N LEU A 202 17.99 18.03 3.92
CA LEU A 202 18.24 16.99 4.92
C LEU A 202 18.75 17.57 6.24
N GLU A 203 19.64 18.55 6.22
CA GLU A 203 20.10 19.24 7.43
C GLU A 203 18.97 20.01 8.13
N SER A 204 18.10 20.69 7.37
CA SER A 204 16.94 21.38 7.89
C SER A 204 15.98 20.40 8.57
N MET A 205 15.69 19.29 7.91
CA MET A 205 14.89 18.19 8.45
C MET A 205 15.53 17.61 9.73
N SER A 206 16.83 17.35 9.72
CA SER A 206 17.57 16.83 10.88
C SER A 206 17.42 17.75 12.10
N ARG A 207 17.56 19.06 11.92
CA ARG A 207 17.36 20.05 12.98
C ARG A 207 15.94 20.01 13.56
N ARG A 208 14.92 19.91 12.71
CA ARG A 208 13.50 19.81 13.15
C ARG A 208 13.26 18.55 13.96
N VAL A 209 13.71 17.40 13.44
CA VAL A 209 13.56 16.11 14.12
C VAL A 209 14.26 16.10 15.48
N ARG A 210 15.52 16.52 15.54
CA ARG A 210 16.28 16.62 16.79
C ARG A 210 15.62 17.52 17.82
N ARG A 211 15.15 18.70 17.40
CA ARG A 211 14.43 19.64 18.28
C ARG A 211 13.17 19.00 18.86
N LYS A 212 12.39 18.27 18.05
CA LYS A 212 11.19 17.58 18.54
C LYS A 212 11.54 16.52 19.56
N LEU A 213 12.54 15.68 19.28
CA LEU A 213 12.99 14.63 20.20
C LEU A 213 13.48 15.21 21.54
N LEU A 214 14.28 16.29 21.51
CA LEU A 214 14.78 16.94 22.72
C LEU A 214 13.65 17.53 23.58
N LEU A 215 12.70 18.25 22.96
CA LEU A 215 11.54 18.81 23.67
C LEU A 215 10.69 17.75 24.34
N SER A 216 10.66 16.56 23.81
CA SER A 216 9.87 15.46 24.35
C SER A 216 10.53 14.75 25.51
N LEU A 217 11.86 14.71 25.55
CA LEU A 217 12.61 14.17 26.69
C LEU A 217 12.49 15.06 27.95
N ILE A 218 12.07 16.31 27.78
CA ILE A 218 11.86 17.26 28.88
C ILE A 218 10.48 17.07 29.56
N HIS A 219 9.55 16.40 28.86
CA HIS A 219 8.17 16.19 29.31
C HIS A 219 7.88 14.74 29.78
N ILE A 220 8.90 13.88 29.83
CA ILE A 220 8.87 12.56 30.44
C ILE A 220 9.49 12.65 31.84
#